data_5ce5c2da1ef03c3fd3ff0f95e5cef348
#
_entry.id   5ce5c2da1ef03c3fd3ff0f95e5cef348
#
_cell.length_a   1.000
_cell.length_b   1.000
_cell.length_c   1.000
_cell.angle_alpha   90.00
_cell.angle_beta   90.00
_cell.angle_gamma   90.00
#
_symmetry.space_group_name_H-M   'P 1'
#
loop_
_entity.id
_entity.type
_entity.pdbx_description
1 polymer ?
#
loop_
_entity_poly.entity_id
_entity_poly.type
_entity_poly.pdbx_seq_one_letter_code
_entity_poly.pdbx_strand_id
1 'polypeptide(L)'
;PGPGYTRPAKPARGAETRTMSKITRTGSNPILSSAVEYHNFVFLAGITADDLSQDVTGQTRQVVAKIDSLLEANGTDKTRLLQAQIWLKDIRDRDAMNKVWVEWLGDAGRPARACVQANMADPRHLVEIMITACK
;
A
#
# COMPACT_ATOMS: atom_id res chain seq x y z
N PRO A 1 -26.63 -32.42 2.07
CA PRO A 1 -27.47 -31.47 1.35
C PRO A 1 -28.88 -32.04 1.13
N GLY A 2 -29.89 -31.19 1.25
CA GLY A 2 -31.27 -31.57 1.03
C GLY A 2 -31.57 -31.93 -0.43
N PRO A 3 -32.73 -32.53 -0.69
CA PRO A 3 -33.16 -32.83 -2.05
C PRO A 3 -33.20 -31.57 -2.91
N GLY A 4 -32.59 -31.63 -4.08
CA GLY A 4 -32.58 -30.48 -5.01
C GLY A 4 -31.32 -29.62 -4.99
N TYR A 5 -30.36 -29.89 -4.09
CA TYR A 5 -29.09 -29.18 -4.13
C TYR A 5 -28.22 -29.74 -5.24
N THR A 6 -27.98 -28.93 -6.27
CA THR A 6 -26.98 -29.23 -7.29
C THR A 6 -25.75 -28.34 -7.01
N ARG A 7 -24.61 -28.96 -6.78
CA ARG A 7 -23.35 -28.23 -6.64
C ARG A 7 -23.09 -27.47 -7.95
N PRO A 8 -22.83 -26.17 -7.90
CA PRO A 8 -22.46 -25.42 -9.10
C PRO A 8 -21.26 -26.09 -9.79
N ALA A 9 -21.31 -26.22 -11.10
CA ALA A 9 -20.20 -26.73 -11.87
C ALA A 9 -18.97 -25.86 -11.63
N LYS A 10 -17.80 -26.45 -11.40
CA LYS A 10 -16.55 -25.72 -11.36
C LYS A 10 -16.32 -25.07 -12.73
N PRO A 11 -15.97 -23.76 -12.78
CA PRO A 11 -15.59 -23.14 -14.04
C PRO A 11 -14.40 -23.89 -14.67
N ALA A 12 -14.39 -23.94 -15.99
CA ALA A 12 -13.32 -24.58 -16.72
C ALA A 12 -11.96 -23.95 -16.36
N ARG A 13 -11.04 -24.77 -15.86
CA ARG A 13 -9.73 -24.34 -15.33
C ARG A 13 -8.83 -23.57 -16.30
N GLY A 14 -9.09 -23.59 -17.59
CA GLY A 14 -8.15 -23.06 -18.58
C GLY A 14 -8.28 -21.58 -18.89
N ALA A 15 -9.49 -21.01 -18.89
CA ALA A 15 -9.73 -19.64 -19.35
C ALA A 15 -9.66 -18.61 -18.22
N GLU A 16 -10.20 -18.88 -17.03
CA GLU A 16 -10.14 -17.97 -15.88
C GLU A 16 -8.73 -17.85 -15.31
N THR A 17 -7.96 -18.96 -15.25
CA THR A 17 -6.61 -18.95 -14.72
C THR A 17 -5.64 -18.09 -15.55
N ARG A 18 -5.87 -17.96 -16.86
CA ARG A 18 -5.00 -17.18 -17.74
C ARG A 18 -5.16 -15.68 -17.57
N THR A 19 -6.39 -15.20 -17.33
CA THR A 19 -6.67 -13.75 -17.16
C THR A 19 -6.45 -13.28 -15.73
N MET A 20 -6.73 -14.12 -14.72
CA MET A 20 -6.72 -13.74 -13.31
C MET A 20 -5.41 -14.07 -12.59
N SER A 21 -4.56 -14.94 -13.16
CA SER A 21 -3.29 -15.35 -12.53
C SER A 21 -2.10 -14.49 -12.94
N LYS A 22 -2.29 -13.51 -13.83
CA LYS A 22 -1.19 -12.66 -14.28
C LYS A 22 -0.77 -11.71 -13.17
N ILE A 23 0.50 -11.80 -12.79
CA ILE A 23 1.13 -10.84 -11.88
C ILE A 23 1.85 -9.80 -12.73
N THR A 24 1.55 -8.52 -12.49
CA THR A 24 2.22 -7.40 -13.14
C THR A 24 3.12 -6.70 -12.13
N ARG A 25 4.39 -6.58 -12.45
CA ARG A 25 5.40 -5.95 -11.59
C ARG A 25 5.93 -4.71 -12.28
N THR A 26 6.08 -3.62 -11.51
CA THR A 26 6.58 -2.32 -12.00
C THR A 26 7.73 -1.84 -11.13
N GLY A 27 8.70 -1.17 -11.76
CA GLY A 27 9.85 -0.63 -11.03
C GLY A 27 10.67 -1.71 -10.36
N SER A 28 10.84 -2.87 -11.03
CA SER A 28 11.59 -4.00 -10.46
C SER A 28 13.09 -3.77 -10.54
N ASN A 29 13.78 -4.17 -9.49
CA ASN A 29 15.23 -4.29 -9.44
C ASN A 29 15.57 -5.69 -8.90
N PRO A 30 16.86 -6.06 -8.68
CA PRO A 30 17.18 -7.40 -8.18
C PRO A 30 16.62 -7.75 -6.81
N ILE A 31 16.14 -6.76 -6.04
CA ILE A 31 15.70 -6.94 -4.65
C ILE A 31 14.18 -6.90 -4.54
N LEU A 32 13.51 -5.94 -5.22
CA LEU A 32 12.08 -5.70 -5.06
C LEU A 32 11.44 -5.06 -6.29
N SER A 33 10.10 -5.01 -6.30
CA SER A 33 9.30 -4.21 -7.22
C SER A 33 8.68 -3.04 -6.48
N SER A 34 8.56 -1.88 -7.12
CA SER A 34 7.89 -0.72 -6.54
C SER A 34 6.39 -0.96 -6.36
N ALA A 35 5.79 -1.67 -7.30
CA ALA A 35 4.38 -2.05 -7.25
C ALA A 35 4.17 -3.44 -7.86
N VAL A 36 3.22 -4.17 -7.30
CA VAL A 36 2.77 -5.47 -7.83
C VAL A 36 1.26 -5.43 -7.93
N GLU A 37 0.74 -5.81 -9.10
CA GLU A 37 -0.69 -6.00 -9.31
C GLU A 37 -1.01 -7.49 -9.43
N TYR A 38 -2.07 -7.91 -8.78
CA TYR A 38 -2.64 -9.23 -8.93
C TYR A 38 -4.15 -9.15 -8.72
N HIS A 39 -4.93 -9.66 -9.67
CA HIS A 39 -6.37 -9.42 -9.74
C HIS A 39 -6.63 -7.91 -9.74
N ASN A 40 -7.48 -7.42 -8.84
CA ASN A 40 -7.76 -6.00 -8.66
C ASN A 40 -6.95 -5.37 -7.51
N PHE A 41 -5.94 -6.07 -7.00
CA PHE A 41 -5.12 -5.57 -5.90
C PHE A 41 -3.85 -4.91 -6.40
N VAL A 42 -3.47 -3.84 -5.74
CA VAL A 42 -2.22 -3.11 -5.96
C VAL A 42 -1.44 -3.11 -4.64
N PHE A 43 -0.26 -3.70 -4.67
CA PHE A 43 0.65 -3.79 -3.53
C PHE A 43 1.83 -2.87 -3.80
N LEU A 44 2.02 -1.86 -2.97
CA LEU A 44 3.19 -0.99 -3.06
C LEU A 44 4.29 -1.50 -2.14
N ALA A 45 5.53 -1.27 -2.53
CA ALA A 45 6.67 -1.45 -1.63
C ALA A 45 6.60 -0.44 -0.47
N GLY A 46 7.41 -0.63 0.54
CA GLY A 46 7.59 0.35 1.62
C GLY A 46 8.17 1.65 1.05
N ILE A 47 7.52 2.77 1.35
CA ILE A 47 7.86 4.09 0.81
C ILE A 47 8.47 4.95 1.90
N THR A 48 9.61 5.56 1.59
CA THR A 48 10.34 6.48 2.46
C THR A 48 10.53 7.82 1.75
N ALA A 49 10.87 8.86 2.52
CA ALA A 49 11.17 10.18 1.97
C ALA A 49 12.52 10.19 1.25
N ASP A 50 12.66 11.08 0.28
CA ASP A 50 13.92 11.30 -0.43
C ASP A 50 14.80 12.36 0.27
N ASP A 51 14.20 13.44 0.73
CA ASP A 51 14.89 14.48 1.50
C ASP A 51 14.84 14.14 2.99
N LEU A 52 15.91 13.54 3.48
CA LEU A 52 16.03 13.07 4.87
C LEU A 52 16.44 14.18 5.85
N SER A 53 16.63 15.40 5.37
CA SER A 53 16.87 16.57 6.24
C SER A 53 15.59 17.08 6.93
N GLN A 54 14.42 16.64 6.42
CA GLN A 54 13.12 17.02 6.97
C GLN A 54 12.83 16.28 8.28
N ASP A 55 11.99 16.89 9.13
CA ASP A 55 11.43 16.23 10.30
C ASP A 55 10.37 15.18 9.91
N VAL A 56 9.76 14.52 10.89
CA VAL A 56 8.75 13.48 10.62
C VAL A 56 7.55 14.04 9.85
N THR A 57 7.15 15.27 10.11
CA THR A 57 6.07 15.94 9.38
C THR A 57 6.43 16.09 7.91
N GLY A 58 7.60 16.65 7.61
CA GLY A 58 8.08 16.84 6.25
C GLY A 58 8.32 15.52 5.52
N GLN A 59 8.90 14.54 6.19
CA GLN A 59 9.09 13.21 5.60
C GLN A 59 7.76 12.53 5.30
N THR A 60 6.78 12.60 6.20
CA THR A 60 5.46 12.01 5.97
C THR A 60 4.77 12.66 4.77
N ARG A 61 4.86 13.98 4.60
CA ARG A 61 4.32 14.67 3.41
C ARG A 61 4.94 14.16 2.12
N GLN A 62 6.25 13.94 2.11
CA GLN A 62 6.93 13.35 0.94
C GLN A 62 6.44 11.93 0.66
N VAL A 63 6.31 11.12 1.70
CA VAL A 63 5.88 9.72 1.57
C VAL A 63 4.48 9.64 0.98
N VAL A 64 3.51 10.38 1.50
CA VAL A 64 2.13 10.33 0.98
C VAL A 64 2.02 10.88 -0.44
N ALA A 65 2.84 11.87 -0.81
CA ALA A 65 2.91 12.38 -2.19
C ALA A 65 3.45 11.30 -3.15
N LYS A 66 4.47 10.55 -2.73
CA LYS A 66 4.99 9.43 -3.50
C LYS A 66 3.96 8.31 -3.64
N ILE A 67 3.20 8.04 -2.59
CA ILE A 67 2.12 7.04 -2.62
C ILE A 67 1.05 7.47 -3.64
N ASP A 68 0.62 8.74 -3.63
CA ASP A 68 -0.33 9.25 -4.63
C ASP A 68 0.15 8.99 -6.06
N SER A 69 1.40 9.30 -6.34
CA SER A 69 1.99 9.11 -7.68
C SER A 69 2.04 7.64 -8.08
N LEU A 70 2.41 6.74 -7.16
CA LEU A 70 2.47 5.32 -7.43
C LEU A 70 1.07 4.71 -7.62
N LEU A 71 0.09 5.12 -6.83
CA LEU A 71 -1.29 4.67 -6.99
C LEU A 71 -1.84 5.12 -8.35
N GLU A 72 -1.64 6.37 -8.73
CA GLU A 72 -2.07 6.88 -10.03
C GLU A 72 -1.43 6.12 -11.19
N ALA A 73 -0.13 5.87 -11.11
CA ALA A 73 0.60 5.09 -12.11
C ALA A 73 0.07 3.66 -12.24
N ASN A 74 -0.56 3.12 -11.21
CA ASN A 74 -1.14 1.78 -11.19
C ASN A 74 -2.68 1.80 -11.33
N GLY A 75 -3.26 2.92 -11.77
CA GLY A 75 -4.68 3.01 -12.12
C GLY A 75 -5.63 3.03 -10.93
N THR A 76 -5.19 3.51 -9.78
CA THR A 76 -6.02 3.64 -8.59
C THR A 76 -5.69 4.93 -7.84
N ASP A 77 -6.27 5.13 -6.68
CA ASP A 77 -6.06 6.33 -5.86
C ASP A 77 -6.30 6.05 -4.37
N LYS A 78 -6.09 7.06 -3.55
CA LYS A 78 -6.22 6.95 -2.08
C LYS A 78 -7.63 6.67 -1.57
N THR A 79 -8.66 6.79 -2.41
CA THR A 79 -10.03 6.42 -2.03
C THR A 79 -10.24 4.91 -1.99
N ARG A 80 -9.26 4.15 -2.48
CA ARG A 80 -9.36 2.71 -2.63
C ARG A 80 -8.31 1.95 -1.82
N LEU A 81 -7.81 2.58 -0.76
CA LEU A 81 -6.87 1.95 0.16
C LEU A 81 -7.56 0.86 0.99
N LEU A 82 -6.90 -0.28 1.13
CA LEU A 82 -7.39 -1.41 1.92
C LEU A 82 -6.61 -1.53 3.22
N GLN A 83 -5.29 -1.40 3.16
CA GLN A 83 -4.43 -1.62 4.31
C GLN A 83 -3.19 -0.73 4.23
N ALA A 84 -2.73 -0.28 5.39
CA ALA A 84 -1.49 0.46 5.54
C ALA A 84 -0.70 -0.09 6.73
N GLN A 85 0.59 -0.30 6.51
CA GLN A 85 1.56 -0.56 7.57
C GLN A 85 2.46 0.65 7.68
N ILE A 86 2.57 1.21 8.88
CA ILE A 86 3.42 2.37 9.15
C ILE A 86 4.48 1.98 10.16
N TRP A 87 5.73 2.31 9.84
CA TRP A 87 6.88 2.19 10.74
C TRP A 87 7.39 3.59 11.07
N LEU A 88 7.58 3.86 12.34
CA LEU A 88 8.18 5.09 12.83
C LEU A 88 9.50 4.76 13.53
N LYS A 89 10.52 5.55 13.28
CA LYS A 89 11.77 5.41 14.03
C LYS A 89 11.57 5.64 15.51
N ASP A 90 10.69 6.57 15.85
CA ASP A 90 10.32 6.90 17.23
C ASP A 90 8.79 6.96 17.31
N ILE A 91 8.20 6.10 18.12
CA ILE A 91 6.74 6.04 18.26
C ILE A 91 6.14 7.32 18.84
N ARG A 92 6.94 8.15 19.50
CA ARG A 92 6.51 9.47 19.98
C ARG A 92 6.17 10.44 18.84
N ASP A 93 6.60 10.13 17.60
CA ASP A 93 6.27 10.92 16.40
C ASP A 93 4.90 10.59 15.82
N ARG A 94 4.16 9.65 16.42
CA ARG A 94 2.89 9.17 15.87
C ARG A 94 1.86 10.29 15.68
N ASP A 95 1.72 11.21 16.64
CA ASP A 95 0.72 12.28 16.52
C ASP A 95 1.06 13.24 15.38
N ALA A 96 2.32 13.61 15.21
CA ALA A 96 2.77 14.45 14.12
C ALA A 96 2.58 13.77 12.75
N MET A 97 2.89 12.49 12.64
CA MET A 97 2.63 11.69 11.45
C MET A 97 1.13 11.59 11.16
N ASN A 98 0.33 11.29 12.17
CA ASN A 98 -1.12 11.16 12.04
C ASN A 98 -1.78 12.44 11.54
N LYS A 99 -1.28 13.60 11.93
CA LYS A 99 -1.80 14.88 11.43
C LYS A 99 -1.68 14.99 9.91
N VAL A 100 -0.53 14.65 9.36
CA VAL A 100 -0.33 14.62 7.91
C VAL A 100 -1.20 13.54 7.26
N TRP A 101 -1.27 12.36 7.85
CA TRP A 101 -2.08 11.25 7.37
C TRP A 101 -3.56 11.63 7.24
N VAL A 102 -4.13 12.24 8.26
CA VAL A 102 -5.54 12.69 8.27
C VAL A 102 -5.77 13.78 7.23
N GLU A 103 -4.88 14.76 7.13
CA GLU A 103 -4.96 15.82 6.11
C GLU A 103 -4.91 15.23 4.70
N TRP A 104 -4.01 14.28 4.48
CA TRP A 104 -3.85 13.63 3.18
C TRP A 104 -5.09 12.84 2.78
N LEU A 105 -5.63 12.03 3.69
CA LEU A 105 -6.83 11.23 3.39
C LEU A 105 -8.07 12.11 3.19
N GLY A 106 -8.19 13.22 3.91
CA GLY A 106 -9.37 14.07 3.79
C GLY A 106 -10.66 13.29 4.00
N ASP A 107 -11.55 13.33 3.01
CA ASP A 107 -12.83 12.61 3.04
C ASP A 107 -12.72 11.15 2.54
N ALA A 108 -11.55 10.72 2.11
CA ALA A 108 -11.35 9.33 1.68
C ALA A 108 -11.58 8.36 2.84
N GLY A 109 -12.04 7.16 2.53
CA GLY A 109 -12.20 6.11 3.52
C GLY A 109 -10.88 5.74 4.17
N ARG A 110 -10.93 5.22 5.40
CA ARG A 110 -9.74 4.84 6.17
C ARG A 110 -9.39 3.38 5.91
N PRO A 111 -8.12 3.09 5.55
CA PRO A 111 -7.68 1.70 5.46
C PRO A 111 -7.54 1.08 6.85
N ALA A 112 -7.56 -0.24 6.91
CA ALA A 112 -7.08 -0.94 8.10
C ALA A 112 -5.58 -0.62 8.27
N ARG A 113 -5.14 -0.34 9.51
CA ARG A 113 -3.80 0.19 9.72
C ARG A 113 -3.14 -0.38 10.98
N ALA A 114 -1.83 -0.56 10.91
CA ALA A 114 -0.97 -0.72 12.07
C ALA A 114 0.16 0.31 12.00
N CYS A 115 0.60 0.77 13.16
CA CYS A 115 1.72 1.69 13.30
C CYS A 115 2.61 1.22 14.45
N VAL A 116 3.88 0.96 14.15
CA VAL A 116 4.85 0.42 15.11
C VAL A 116 6.15 1.19 15.03
N GLN A 117 6.95 1.09 16.08
CA GLN A 117 8.33 1.60 16.08
C GLN A 117 9.25 0.55 15.50
N ALA A 118 10.15 0.97 14.62
CA ALA A 118 11.16 0.09 14.03
C ALA A 118 12.37 0.90 13.55
N ASN A 119 13.50 0.23 13.46
CA ASN A 119 14.65 0.78 12.76
C ASN A 119 14.49 0.52 11.26
N MET A 120 14.64 1.58 10.45
CA MET A 120 14.66 1.47 9.00
C MET A 120 16.09 1.29 8.48
N ALA A 121 16.19 1.03 7.16
CA ALA A 121 17.49 0.75 6.53
C ALA A 121 18.50 1.89 6.70
N ASP A 122 18.05 3.14 6.63
CA ASP A 122 18.86 4.31 6.93
C ASP A 122 18.32 4.95 8.23
N PRO A 123 19.19 5.24 9.23
CA PRO A 123 18.73 5.82 10.50
C PRO A 123 18.12 7.21 10.37
N ARG A 124 18.28 7.88 9.23
CA ARG A 124 17.65 9.17 8.95
C ARG A 124 16.21 9.05 8.47
N HIS A 125 15.77 7.86 8.06
CA HIS A 125 14.36 7.61 7.79
C HIS A 125 13.58 7.66 9.10
N LEU A 126 12.64 8.59 9.20
CA LEU A 126 11.81 8.76 10.39
C LEU A 126 10.45 8.06 10.24
N VAL A 127 10.03 7.80 9.01
CA VAL A 127 8.76 7.15 8.68
C VAL A 127 8.91 6.31 7.41
N GLU A 128 8.23 5.18 7.39
CA GLU A 128 8.05 4.33 6.21
C GLU A 128 6.61 3.85 6.18
N ILE A 129 6.00 3.85 5.00
CA ILE A 129 4.60 3.44 4.83
C ILE A 129 4.49 2.44 3.67
N MET A 130 3.82 1.32 3.92
CA MET A 130 3.51 0.31 2.91
C MET A 130 1.99 0.21 2.76
N ILE A 131 1.52 0.27 1.51
CA ILE A 131 0.10 0.35 1.18
C ILE A 131 -0.33 -0.85 0.34
N THR A 132 -1.53 -1.35 0.62
CA THR A 132 -2.30 -2.21 -0.29
C THR A 132 -3.59 -1.48 -0.66
N ALA A 133 -3.88 -1.43 -1.94
CA ALA A 133 -5.09 -0.81 -2.49
C ALA A 133 -5.79 -1.77 -3.45
N CYS A 134 -6.99 -1.41 -3.88
CA CYS A 134 -7.66 -2.09 -4.99
C CYS A 134 -7.92 -1.10 -6.13
N LYS A 135 -8.28 -1.65 -7.27
CA LYS A 135 -8.75 -0.86 -8.42
C LYS A 135 -10.26 -0.74 -8.46
#